data_97eee85929d9f784ff99a685ba24e2a0
#
_entry.id   97eee85929d9f784ff99a685ba24e2a0
#
_cell.length_a   1.000
_cell.length_b   1.000
_cell.length_c   1.000
_cell.angle_alpha   90.00
_cell.angle_beta   90.00
_cell.angle_gamma   90.00
#
_symmetry.space_group_name_H-M   'P 1'
#
loop_
_entity.id
_entity.type
_entity.pdbx_description
1 polymer ?
#
loop_
_entity_poly.entity_id
_entity_poly.type
_entity_poly.pdbx_seq_one_letter_code
_entity_poly.pdbx_strand_id
1 'polypeptide(L)'
;EGKTYPMAGVINAVAYRTEKLGRFGYITLDLNEEQAEARNIWQQGFPVRAHEFHYFDSTDPGSACLAKKPAGKRSWSCSYAKDGSLMGFPHLYYYSNPMFAFRFLENCMAKKLEREKVS
;
A
#
# COMPACT_ATOMS: atom_id res chain seq x y z
N GLU A 1 10.41 -23.08 -10.30
CA GLU A 1 9.21 -22.71 -11.03
C GLU A 1 8.11 -23.74 -10.81
N GLY A 2 6.84 -23.32 -10.70
CA GLY A 2 5.71 -24.20 -10.44
C GLY A 2 5.58 -24.72 -9.01
N LYS A 3 6.37 -24.24 -8.07
CA LYS A 3 6.26 -24.59 -6.64
C LYS A 3 5.55 -23.49 -5.86
N THR A 4 4.68 -23.88 -4.94
CA THR A 4 4.02 -22.99 -4.00
C THR A 4 4.75 -23.01 -2.66
N TYR A 5 5.01 -21.83 -2.11
CA TYR A 5 5.65 -21.65 -0.82
C TYR A 5 4.71 -20.92 0.14
N PRO A 6 4.56 -21.39 1.39
CA PRO A 6 3.78 -20.66 2.38
C PRO A 6 4.50 -19.37 2.75
N MET A 7 3.71 -18.30 2.90
CA MET A 7 4.17 -16.99 3.34
C MET A 7 3.57 -16.65 4.71
N ALA A 8 3.77 -15.43 5.19
CA ALA A 8 3.30 -15.01 6.52
C ALA A 8 1.77 -15.03 6.70
N GLY A 9 1.00 -15.08 5.62
CA GLY A 9 -0.46 -15.18 5.68
C GLY A 9 -1.18 -13.92 6.17
N VAL A 10 -0.53 -12.76 6.14
CA VAL A 10 -1.14 -11.48 6.55
C VAL A 10 -2.25 -11.08 5.60
N ILE A 11 -2.08 -11.35 4.32
CA ILE A 11 -3.06 -11.12 3.27
C ILE A 11 -3.47 -12.48 2.70
N ASN A 12 -4.78 -12.73 2.59
CA ASN A 12 -5.31 -13.95 2.00
C ASN A 12 -5.26 -13.88 0.46
N ALA A 13 -4.06 -13.94 -0.08
CA ALA A 13 -3.81 -13.87 -1.52
C ALA A 13 -2.57 -14.67 -1.89
N VAL A 14 -2.41 -14.96 -3.17
CA VAL A 14 -1.23 -15.61 -3.72
C VAL A 14 -0.46 -14.63 -4.58
N ALA A 15 0.82 -14.43 -4.27
CA ALA A 15 1.73 -13.72 -5.14
C ALA A 15 2.30 -14.68 -6.20
N TYR A 16 2.31 -14.27 -7.45
CA TYR A 16 2.79 -15.07 -8.56
C TYR A 16 3.68 -14.25 -9.50
N ARG A 17 4.64 -14.92 -10.12
CA ARG A 17 5.54 -14.30 -11.09
C ARG A 17 4.79 -14.03 -12.41
N THR A 18 5.05 -12.86 -12.97
CA THR A 18 4.55 -12.45 -14.29
C THR A 18 5.67 -12.46 -15.32
N GLU A 19 5.35 -12.73 -16.57
CA GLU A 19 6.31 -12.66 -17.68
C GLU A 19 6.64 -11.24 -18.11
N LYS A 20 5.74 -10.31 -17.84
CA LYS A 20 5.86 -8.89 -18.24
C LYS A 20 5.55 -7.98 -17.05
N LEU A 21 6.10 -6.78 -17.08
CA LEU A 21 5.72 -5.69 -16.18
C LEU A 21 4.28 -5.26 -16.49
N GLY A 22 3.34 -5.66 -15.65
CA GLY A 22 1.92 -5.33 -15.83
C GLY A 22 1.62 -3.88 -15.43
N ARG A 23 2.03 -3.52 -14.22
CA ARG A 23 1.96 -2.17 -13.68
C ARG A 23 3.38 -1.67 -13.52
N PHE A 24 3.73 -0.60 -14.20
CA PHE A 24 5.11 -0.11 -14.27
C PHE A 24 5.17 1.40 -14.36
N GLY A 25 6.15 1.97 -13.68
CA GLY A 25 6.54 3.37 -13.76
C GLY A 25 5.85 4.24 -12.72
N TYR A 26 5.86 5.54 -12.97
CA TYR A 26 5.36 6.54 -12.03
C TYR A 26 3.83 6.53 -11.95
N ILE A 27 3.34 6.73 -10.73
CA ILE A 27 1.93 6.82 -10.39
C ILE A 27 1.72 7.88 -9.32
N THR A 28 0.49 8.36 -9.21
CA THR A 28 0.00 9.07 -8.03
C THR A 28 -0.96 8.14 -7.30
N LEU A 29 -0.75 7.97 -6.00
CA LEU A 29 -1.65 7.21 -5.14
C LEU A 29 -2.58 8.15 -4.38
N ASP A 30 -3.87 7.86 -4.47
CA ASP A 30 -4.90 8.42 -3.62
C ASP A 30 -5.48 7.35 -2.68
N LEU A 31 -6.07 7.76 -1.57
CA LEU A 31 -6.88 6.83 -0.78
C LEU A 31 -8.21 6.55 -1.49
N ASN A 32 -8.63 5.31 -1.41
CA ASN A 32 -10.01 4.97 -1.73
C ASN A 32 -10.90 5.41 -0.56
N GLU A 33 -11.72 6.43 -0.79
CA GLU A 33 -12.57 7.03 0.24
C GLU A 33 -13.61 6.06 0.84
N GLU A 34 -13.92 4.99 0.14
CA GLU A 34 -14.80 3.93 0.63
C GLU A 34 -14.15 3.04 1.70
N GLN A 35 -12.80 3.10 1.82
CA GLN A 35 -12.03 2.33 2.79
C GLN A 35 -11.84 3.12 4.09
N ALA A 36 -12.77 2.96 5.02
CA ALA A 36 -12.82 3.75 6.26
C ALA A 36 -11.53 3.67 7.07
N GLU A 37 -10.92 2.50 7.23
CA GLU A 37 -9.68 2.33 7.99
C GLU A 37 -8.52 3.10 7.35
N ALA A 38 -8.33 2.96 6.05
CA ALA A 38 -7.31 3.69 5.32
C ALA A 38 -7.50 5.20 5.45
N ARG A 39 -8.73 5.68 5.29
CA ARG A 39 -9.09 7.09 5.42
C ARG A 39 -8.79 7.64 6.81
N ASN A 40 -9.16 6.94 7.85
CA ASN A 40 -9.00 7.43 9.23
C ASN A 40 -7.53 7.56 9.64
N ILE A 41 -6.67 6.65 9.15
CA ILE A 41 -5.27 6.59 9.57
C ILE A 41 -4.37 7.38 8.61
N TRP A 42 -4.60 7.27 7.31
CA TRP A 42 -3.66 7.70 6.29
C TRP A 42 -4.08 8.95 5.50
N GLN A 43 -5.27 9.50 5.72
CA GLN A 43 -5.85 10.55 4.89
C GLN A 43 -4.89 11.73 4.61
N GLN A 44 -4.19 12.21 5.62
CA GLN A 44 -3.26 13.34 5.44
C GLN A 44 -1.95 12.95 4.72
N GLY A 45 -1.68 11.67 4.59
CA GLY A 45 -0.53 11.14 3.84
C GLY A 45 -0.76 11.02 2.34
N PHE A 46 -1.96 11.29 1.86
CA PHE A 46 -2.33 11.19 0.45
C PHE A 46 -2.85 12.52 -0.09
N PRO A 47 -2.77 12.77 -1.41
CA PRO A 47 -2.09 11.93 -2.40
C PRO A 47 -0.56 11.89 -2.21
N VAL A 48 0.07 10.81 -2.62
CA VAL A 48 1.51 10.63 -2.59
C VAL A 48 1.99 10.09 -3.94
N ARG A 49 3.14 10.57 -4.43
CA ARG A 49 3.76 10.02 -5.62
C ARG A 49 4.44 8.71 -5.31
N ALA A 50 4.38 7.79 -6.26
CA ALA A 50 4.97 6.48 -6.12
C ALA A 50 5.48 5.95 -7.46
N HIS A 51 6.12 4.79 -7.38
CA HIS A 51 6.67 4.09 -8.52
C HIS A 51 6.38 2.60 -8.35
N GLU A 52 5.96 1.93 -9.42
CA GLU A 52 5.87 0.47 -9.45
C GLU A 52 6.89 -0.12 -10.41
N PHE A 53 7.60 -1.14 -9.95
CA PHE A 53 8.51 -1.95 -10.74
C PHE A 53 8.58 -3.36 -10.12
N HIS A 54 7.81 -4.29 -10.66
CA HIS A 54 7.77 -5.65 -10.14
C HIS A 54 7.39 -6.66 -11.23
N TYR A 55 7.99 -7.85 -11.14
CA TYR A 55 7.68 -9.02 -11.95
C TYR A 55 6.81 -10.03 -11.19
N PHE A 56 6.11 -9.57 -10.19
CA PHE A 56 5.13 -10.33 -9.43
C PHE A 56 3.81 -9.58 -9.42
N ASP A 57 2.73 -10.30 -9.31
CA ASP A 57 1.41 -9.76 -9.08
C ASP A 57 0.71 -10.58 -8.00
N SER A 58 -0.47 -10.19 -7.62
CA SER A 58 -1.28 -10.84 -6.58
C SER A 58 -2.65 -11.19 -7.12
N THR A 59 -3.20 -12.30 -6.66
CA THR A 59 -4.60 -12.67 -6.93
C THR A 59 -5.58 -11.65 -6.35
N ASP A 60 -5.15 -10.89 -5.34
CA ASP A 60 -5.87 -9.76 -4.80
C ASP A 60 -4.87 -8.64 -4.48
N PRO A 61 -4.79 -7.60 -5.29
CA PRO A 61 -3.86 -6.48 -5.07
C PRO A 61 -4.33 -5.48 -4.02
N GLY A 62 -5.53 -5.67 -3.44
CA GLY A 62 -6.11 -4.76 -2.47
C GLY A 62 -6.89 -3.60 -3.09
N SER A 63 -7.54 -2.82 -2.23
CA SER A 63 -8.43 -1.72 -2.63
C SER A 63 -8.31 -0.47 -1.76
N ALA A 64 -7.33 -0.40 -0.87
CA ALA A 64 -7.16 0.74 0.02
C ALA A 64 -6.76 2.04 -0.70
N CYS A 65 -6.08 1.91 -1.83
CA CYS A 65 -5.60 3.02 -2.64
C CYS A 65 -6.08 2.92 -4.09
N LEU A 66 -6.13 4.08 -4.72
CA LEU A 66 -6.33 4.23 -6.16
C LEU A 66 -5.05 4.77 -6.79
N ALA A 67 -4.43 3.97 -7.64
CA ALA A 67 -3.26 4.38 -8.41
C ALA A 67 -3.68 5.01 -9.74
N LYS A 68 -3.09 6.15 -10.09
CA LYS A 68 -3.36 6.87 -11.34
C LYS A 68 -2.07 7.16 -12.07
N LYS A 69 -2.03 6.93 -13.39
CA LYS A 69 -0.91 7.37 -14.22
C LYS A 69 -0.87 8.89 -14.31
N PRO A 70 0.33 9.52 -14.27
CA PRO A 70 0.47 10.98 -14.43
C PRO A 70 -0.04 11.49 -15.77
N ALA A 71 0.12 10.67 -16.81
CA ALA A 71 -0.39 10.95 -18.15
C ALA A 71 -1.34 9.83 -18.58
N GLY A 72 -2.45 10.20 -19.22
CA GLY A 72 -3.46 9.26 -19.65
C GLY A 72 -4.57 9.02 -18.62
N LYS A 73 -5.41 8.01 -18.91
CA LYS A 73 -6.62 7.71 -18.11
C LYS A 73 -6.50 6.40 -17.32
N ARG A 74 -5.34 5.74 -17.36
CA ARG A 74 -5.17 4.45 -16.69
C ARG A 74 -5.13 4.62 -15.18
N SER A 75 -5.99 3.89 -14.50
CA SER A 75 -6.02 3.79 -13.03
C SER A 75 -6.36 2.37 -12.59
N TRP A 76 -6.03 2.04 -11.36
CA TRP A 76 -6.36 0.75 -10.76
C TRP A 76 -6.39 0.85 -9.24
N SER A 77 -7.15 -0.04 -8.60
CA SER A 77 -7.14 -0.19 -7.15
C SER A 77 -5.95 -1.03 -6.72
N CYS A 78 -5.37 -0.72 -5.58
CA CYS A 78 -4.24 -1.45 -5.01
C CYS A 78 -4.11 -1.20 -3.51
N SER A 79 -3.20 -1.95 -2.90
CA SER A 79 -2.81 -1.87 -1.50
C SER A 79 -3.91 -2.26 -0.51
N TYR A 80 -3.46 -2.73 0.64
CA TYR A 80 -4.29 -3.06 1.79
C TYR A 80 -4.01 -2.08 2.92
N ALA A 81 -5.06 -1.69 3.64
CA ALA A 81 -4.93 -0.99 4.91
C ALA A 81 -5.67 -1.78 5.98
N LYS A 82 -4.96 -2.23 6.99
CA LYS A 82 -5.51 -2.99 8.10
C LYS A 82 -4.66 -2.81 9.34
N ASP A 83 -5.29 -2.59 10.49
CA ASP A 83 -4.64 -2.50 11.80
C ASP A 83 -3.48 -1.49 11.84
N GLY A 84 -3.63 -0.35 11.18
CA GLY A 84 -2.61 0.68 11.09
C GLY A 84 -1.48 0.39 10.11
N SER A 85 -1.55 -0.71 9.37
CA SER A 85 -0.59 -1.09 8.33
C SER A 85 -1.07 -0.67 6.95
N LEU A 86 -0.13 -0.36 6.07
CA LEU A 86 -0.37 -0.19 4.64
C LEU A 86 0.57 -1.11 3.88
N MET A 87 0.04 -1.96 3.01
CA MET A 87 0.78 -3.00 2.30
C MET A 87 0.43 -2.98 0.81
N GLY A 88 1.42 -3.07 -0.05
CA GLY A 88 1.20 -3.10 -1.49
C GLY A 88 2.52 -3.06 -2.27
N PHE A 89 2.41 -3.07 -3.59
CA PHE A 89 3.55 -2.99 -4.50
C PHE A 89 4.12 -1.58 -4.70
N PRO A 90 3.33 -0.49 -4.61
CA PRO A 90 3.87 0.85 -4.86
C PRO A 90 4.99 1.24 -3.91
N HIS A 91 6.08 1.76 -4.48
CA HIS A 91 7.19 2.35 -3.75
C HIS A 91 6.93 3.85 -3.57
N LEU A 92 6.72 4.28 -2.34
CA LEU A 92 6.28 5.64 -2.03
C LEU A 92 7.44 6.63 -2.03
N TYR A 93 7.24 7.76 -2.68
CA TYR A 93 8.15 8.90 -2.61
C TYR A 93 7.68 9.87 -1.52
N TYR A 94 8.22 9.70 -0.32
CA TYR A 94 7.77 10.40 0.88
C TYR A 94 7.89 11.93 0.81
N TYR A 95 8.88 12.43 0.08
CA TYR A 95 9.03 13.88 -0.13
C TYR A 95 7.88 14.52 -0.90
N SER A 96 7.10 13.75 -1.64
CA SER A 96 5.92 14.28 -2.32
C SER A 96 4.76 14.56 -1.38
N ASN A 97 4.71 13.89 -0.24
CA ASN A 97 3.82 14.20 0.87
C ASN A 97 4.43 13.70 2.20
N PRO A 98 5.21 14.54 2.90
CA PRO A 98 5.87 14.15 4.14
C PRO A 98 4.92 13.73 5.26
N MET A 99 3.64 14.12 5.18
CA MET A 99 2.63 13.69 6.15
C MET A 99 2.43 12.18 6.17
N PHE A 100 2.73 11.47 5.07
CA PHE A 100 2.67 10.01 5.09
C PHE A 100 3.67 9.43 6.10
N ALA A 101 4.94 9.84 6.03
CA ALA A 101 5.98 9.40 6.96
C ALA A 101 5.66 9.82 8.40
N PHE A 102 5.14 11.02 8.58
CA PHE A 102 4.70 11.51 9.89
C PHE A 102 3.58 10.63 10.48
N ARG A 103 2.56 10.29 9.69
CA ARG A 103 1.47 9.40 10.12
C ARG A 103 1.97 8.01 10.46
N PHE A 104 2.93 7.48 9.71
CA PHE A 104 3.56 6.21 10.02
C PHE A 104 4.23 6.25 11.40
N LEU A 105 4.99 7.30 11.69
CA LEU A 105 5.65 7.48 13.00
C LEU A 105 4.64 7.66 14.15
N GLU A 106 3.55 8.40 13.92
CA GLU A 106 2.47 8.52 14.91
C GLU A 106 1.86 7.15 15.24
N ASN A 107 1.59 6.32 14.23
CA ASN A 107 1.05 4.98 14.43
C ASN A 107 2.03 4.10 15.22
N CYS A 108 3.33 4.18 14.92
CA CYS A 108 4.36 3.47 15.68
C CYS A 108 4.39 3.91 17.15
N MET A 109 4.30 5.19 17.41
CA MET A 109 4.26 5.74 18.76
C MET A 109 3.01 5.29 19.53
N ALA A 110 1.85 5.33 18.89
CA ALA A 110 0.60 4.88 19.48
C ALA A 110 0.68 3.40 19.91
N LYS A 111 1.21 2.55 19.04
CA LYS A 111 1.41 1.12 19.33
C LYS A 111 2.41 0.87 20.45
N LYS A 112 3.49 1.65 20.51
CA LYS A 112 4.43 1.59 21.61
C LYS A 112 3.75 1.91 22.95
N LEU A 113 3.01 3.00 23.02
CA LEU A 113 2.29 3.42 24.23
C LEU A 113 1.24 2.38 24.66
N GLU A 114 0.51 1.77 23.72
CA GLU A 114 -0.41 0.67 24.03
C GLU A 114 0.29 -0.51 24.69
N ARG A 115 1.45 -0.93 24.18
CA ARG A 115 2.25 -2.01 24.75
C ARG A 115 2.77 -1.69 26.15
N GLU A 116 3.19 -0.45 26.39
CA GLU A 116 3.68 0.00 27.71
C GLU A 116 2.57 0.02 28.76
N LYS A 117 1.30 0.23 28.37
CA LYS A 117 0.16 0.17 29.30
C LYS A 117 -0.24 -1.25 29.70
N VAL A 118 0.09 -2.25 28.91
CA VAL A 118 -0.28 -3.65 29.11
C VAL A 118 0.81 -4.44 29.85
N SER A 119 2.03 -3.94 29.89
CA SER A 119 3.17 -4.57 30.57
C SER A 119 3.31 -4.22 32.05
#